data_cb3f9757deba851e9e05b3f7ff210fc8
#
_entry.id   cb3f9757deba851e9e05b3f7ff210fc8
#
_cell.length_a   1.000
_cell.length_b   1.000
_cell.length_c   1.000
_cell.angle_alpha   90.00
_cell.angle_beta   90.00
_cell.angle_gamma   90.00
#
_symmetry.space_group_name_H-M   'P 1'
#
loop_
_entity.id
_entity.type
_entity.pdbx_description
1 polymer ?
#
loop_
_entity_poly.entity_id
_entity_poly.type
_entity_poly.pdbx_seq_one_letter_code
_entity_poly.pdbx_strand_id
1 'polypeptide(L)'
;LHWAIHGQTAAEVIVDRADHQKQNMGLTTWKDAPKGKIQKFDVSVAKNYLTENEMVQLTRLVNAYLDVAEDMALRKMPMTMQDWETRLNKFIEATDREILQDAGRVTAEIAKAHAESEFEKYRIIQDRLFESDFDRLLKQLDHKNSLINGEK
;
A
#
# COMPACT_ATOMS: atom_id res chain seq x y z
N LEU A 1 -12.29 0.99 7.99
CA LEU A 1 -11.82 -0.40 7.88
C LEU A 1 -10.37 -0.59 8.35
N HIS A 2 -9.45 0.30 7.95
CA HIS A 2 -8.06 0.23 8.43
C HIS A 2 -7.96 0.19 9.96
N TRP A 3 -8.71 1.06 10.64
CA TRP A 3 -8.74 1.08 12.11
C TRP A 3 -9.10 -0.28 12.71
N ALA A 4 -10.09 -0.95 12.13
CA ALA A 4 -10.55 -2.26 12.59
C ALA A 4 -9.46 -3.35 12.48
N ILE A 5 -8.51 -3.18 11.58
CA ILE A 5 -7.44 -4.18 11.31
C ILE A 5 -6.22 -3.94 12.20
N HIS A 6 -5.74 -2.70 12.31
CA HIS A 6 -4.46 -2.41 12.96
C HIS A 6 -4.46 -1.21 13.92
N GLY A 7 -5.64 -0.64 14.21
CA GLY A 7 -5.75 0.44 15.19
C GLY A 7 -5.25 1.80 14.73
N GLN A 8 -5.11 2.01 13.42
CA GLN A 8 -4.71 3.29 12.83
C GLN A 8 -5.62 3.63 11.66
N THR A 9 -5.79 4.91 11.37
CA THR A 9 -6.45 5.32 10.11
C THR A 9 -5.48 5.10 8.94
N ALA A 10 -5.99 5.11 7.71
CA ALA A 10 -5.16 5.02 6.52
C ALA A 10 -4.07 6.11 6.49
N ALA A 11 -4.43 7.34 6.84
CA ALA A 11 -3.49 8.47 6.91
C ALA A 11 -2.40 8.25 7.97
N GLU A 12 -2.78 7.75 9.14
CA GLU A 12 -1.83 7.46 10.22
C GLU A 12 -0.84 6.36 9.84
N VAL A 13 -1.28 5.32 9.15
CA VAL A 13 -0.41 4.24 8.62
C VAL A 13 0.65 4.80 7.68
N ILE A 14 0.26 5.68 6.77
CA ILE A 14 1.19 6.30 5.83
C ILE A 14 2.26 7.11 6.56
N VAL A 15 1.84 7.96 7.50
CA VAL A 15 2.79 8.78 8.27
C VAL A 15 3.74 7.93 9.10
N ASP A 16 3.23 6.87 9.72
CA ASP A 16 4.01 5.98 10.57
C ASP A 16 5.02 5.13 9.78
N ARG A 17 4.62 4.66 8.62
CA ARG A 17 5.40 3.65 7.88
C ARG A 17 6.21 4.17 6.70
N ALA A 18 5.85 5.30 6.10
CA ALA A 18 6.60 5.91 5.01
C ALA A 18 7.89 6.54 5.55
N ASP A 19 9.03 5.92 5.23
CA ASP A 19 10.34 6.34 5.72
C ASP A 19 11.40 6.00 4.67
N HIS A 20 12.06 7.02 4.13
CA HIS A 20 13.08 6.86 3.10
C HIS A 20 14.27 6.00 3.55
N GLN A 21 14.49 5.89 4.85
CA GLN A 21 15.60 5.09 5.41
C GLN A 21 15.28 3.59 5.46
N LYS A 22 14.01 3.22 5.32
CA LYS A 22 13.61 1.82 5.29
C LYS A 22 13.75 1.23 3.90
N GLN A 23 13.93 -0.08 3.82
CA GLN A 23 13.88 -0.81 2.56
C GLN A 23 12.55 -0.53 1.84
N ASN A 24 12.61 -0.20 0.56
CA ASN A 24 11.44 0.17 -0.25
C ASN A 24 10.62 1.31 0.37
N MET A 25 11.28 2.20 1.10
CA MET A 25 10.71 3.31 1.91
C MET A 25 9.50 2.90 2.77
N GLY A 26 9.47 1.65 3.22
CA GLY A 26 8.41 1.11 4.06
C GLY A 26 7.26 0.45 3.32
N LEU A 27 7.23 0.50 1.98
CA LEU A 27 6.20 -0.18 1.19
C LEU A 27 6.43 -1.69 1.18
N THR A 28 5.34 -2.43 1.28
CA THR A 28 5.33 -3.89 1.13
C THR A 28 4.97 -4.30 -0.29
N THR A 29 4.25 -3.45 -1.01
CA THR A 29 3.88 -3.63 -2.41
C THR A 29 3.70 -2.29 -3.11
N TRP A 30 3.76 -2.26 -4.42
CA TRP A 30 3.51 -1.12 -5.29
C TRP A 30 3.15 -1.65 -6.68
N LYS A 31 2.75 -0.79 -7.61
CA LYS A 31 2.24 -1.19 -8.93
C LYS A 31 3.19 -2.14 -9.65
N ASP A 32 4.48 -1.81 -9.71
CA ASP A 32 5.49 -2.55 -10.45
C ASP A 32 6.34 -3.48 -9.55
N ALA A 33 5.83 -3.79 -8.33
CA ALA A 33 6.50 -4.68 -7.39
C ALA A 33 6.68 -6.09 -7.96
N PRO A 34 7.68 -6.83 -7.52
CA PRO A 34 8.77 -6.43 -6.62
C PRO A 34 9.99 -5.83 -7.33
N LYS A 35 10.10 -5.99 -8.64
CA LYS A 35 11.32 -5.64 -9.41
C LYS A 35 11.32 -4.23 -9.97
N GLY A 36 10.16 -3.66 -10.26
CA GLY A 36 10.03 -2.33 -10.82
C GLY A 36 10.19 -1.23 -9.77
N LYS A 37 10.38 0.00 -10.26
CA LYS A 37 10.52 1.17 -9.40
C LYS A 37 9.21 1.56 -8.72
N ILE A 38 9.33 2.05 -7.49
CA ILE A 38 8.24 2.73 -6.79
C ILE A 38 8.01 4.08 -7.46
N GLN A 39 6.75 4.40 -7.74
CA GLN A 39 6.34 5.66 -8.35
C GLN A 39 5.70 6.58 -7.30
N LYS A 40 5.62 7.87 -7.62
CA LYS A 40 5.05 8.87 -6.71
C LYS A 40 3.61 8.52 -6.29
N PHE A 41 2.78 8.00 -7.21
CA PHE A 41 1.41 7.63 -6.90
C PHE A 41 1.30 6.43 -5.96
N ASP A 42 2.33 5.59 -5.86
CA ASP A 42 2.31 4.41 -4.98
C ASP A 42 2.38 4.79 -3.50
N VAL A 43 3.08 5.86 -3.17
CA VAL A 43 3.47 6.18 -1.79
C VAL A 43 2.35 6.78 -0.95
N SER A 44 1.27 7.26 -1.57
CA SER A 44 0.11 7.83 -0.87
C SER A 44 -1.06 6.84 -0.73
N VAL A 45 -0.84 5.56 -1.01
CA VAL A 45 -1.84 4.50 -0.88
C VAL A 45 -1.54 3.66 0.36
N ALA A 46 -2.37 3.76 1.37
CA ALA A 46 -2.15 3.13 2.68
C ALA A 46 -1.97 1.60 2.59
N LYS A 47 -2.76 0.91 1.76
CA LYS A 47 -2.66 -0.54 1.60
C LYS A 47 -1.27 -1.00 1.17
N ASN A 48 -0.49 -0.15 0.51
CA ASN A 48 0.85 -0.48 0.05
C ASN A 48 1.87 -0.60 1.20
N TYR A 49 1.51 -0.17 2.41
CA TYR A 49 2.35 -0.28 3.60
C TYR A 49 1.90 -1.40 4.55
N LEU A 50 0.85 -2.12 4.23
CA LEU A 50 0.32 -3.18 5.08
C LEU A 50 1.19 -4.44 4.99
N THR A 51 1.33 -5.13 6.12
CA THR A 51 1.92 -6.47 6.13
C THR A 51 1.00 -7.44 5.39
N GLU A 52 1.53 -8.59 4.99
CA GLU A 52 0.74 -9.62 4.32
C GLU A 52 -0.46 -10.04 5.17
N ASN A 53 -0.27 -10.23 6.47
CA ASN A 53 -1.35 -10.61 7.39
C ASN A 53 -2.42 -9.53 7.50
N GLU A 54 -2.00 -8.26 7.63
CA GLU A 54 -2.93 -7.12 7.64
C GLU A 54 -3.73 -7.04 6.33
N MET A 55 -3.07 -7.26 5.20
CA MET A 55 -3.71 -7.22 3.88
C MET A 55 -4.72 -8.35 3.70
N VAL A 56 -4.42 -9.55 4.17
CA VAL A 56 -5.35 -10.69 4.16
C VAL A 56 -6.59 -10.37 4.99
N GLN A 57 -6.41 -9.82 6.19
CA GLN A 57 -7.53 -9.45 7.05
C GLN A 57 -8.41 -8.36 6.42
N LEU A 58 -7.78 -7.32 5.87
CA LEU A 58 -8.51 -6.24 5.20
C LEU A 58 -9.31 -6.75 4.01
N THR A 59 -8.71 -7.58 3.16
CA THR A 59 -9.37 -8.16 2.00
C THR A 59 -10.56 -9.01 2.40
N ARG A 60 -10.43 -9.84 3.42
CA ARG A 60 -11.54 -10.66 3.93
C ARG A 60 -12.69 -9.80 4.47
N LEU A 61 -12.35 -8.76 5.24
CA LEU A 61 -13.36 -7.87 5.82
C LEU A 61 -14.12 -7.11 4.73
N VAL A 62 -13.42 -6.57 3.75
CA VAL A 62 -14.01 -5.87 2.60
C VAL A 62 -14.92 -6.79 1.79
N ASN A 63 -14.45 -7.98 1.44
CA ASN A 63 -15.22 -8.94 0.63
C ASN A 63 -16.48 -9.42 1.37
N ALA A 64 -16.36 -9.69 2.65
CA ALA A 64 -17.51 -10.11 3.46
C ALA A 64 -18.58 -9.00 3.54
N TYR A 65 -18.17 -7.76 3.72
CA TYR A 65 -19.11 -6.63 3.73
C TYR A 65 -19.73 -6.39 2.36
N LEU A 66 -18.98 -6.50 1.27
CA LEU A 66 -19.49 -6.36 -0.08
C LEU A 66 -20.51 -7.45 -0.43
N ASP A 67 -20.30 -8.69 0.04
CA ASP A 67 -21.27 -9.78 -0.13
C ASP A 67 -22.60 -9.46 0.56
N VAL A 68 -22.56 -8.91 1.79
CA VAL A 68 -23.75 -8.45 2.50
C VAL A 68 -24.41 -7.31 1.75
N ALA A 69 -23.64 -6.35 1.24
CA ALA A 69 -24.17 -5.22 0.48
C ALA A 69 -24.85 -5.67 -0.82
N GLU A 70 -24.27 -6.63 -1.52
CA GLU A 70 -24.85 -7.22 -2.73
C GLU A 70 -26.17 -7.93 -2.41
N ASP A 71 -26.25 -8.73 -1.34
CA ASP A 71 -27.48 -9.38 -0.92
C ASP A 71 -28.59 -8.35 -0.63
N MET A 72 -28.25 -7.27 0.05
CA MET A 72 -29.21 -6.19 0.34
C MET A 72 -29.70 -5.50 -0.94
N ALA A 73 -28.81 -5.29 -1.91
CA ALA A 73 -29.17 -4.72 -3.21
C ALA A 73 -30.10 -5.65 -3.99
N LEU A 74 -29.85 -6.95 -3.99
CA LEU A 74 -30.70 -7.95 -4.63
C LEU A 74 -32.09 -8.01 -4.00
N ARG A 75 -32.19 -7.78 -2.70
CA ARG A 75 -33.49 -7.68 -2.01
C ARG A 75 -34.18 -6.32 -2.18
N LYS A 76 -33.58 -5.43 -2.99
CA LYS A 76 -34.10 -4.11 -3.31
C LYS A 76 -34.38 -3.24 -2.07
N MET A 77 -33.52 -3.34 -1.08
CA MET A 77 -33.60 -2.52 0.13
C MET A 77 -33.07 -1.13 -0.15
N PRO A 78 -33.88 -0.06 -0.04
CA PRO A 78 -33.38 1.29 -0.23
C PRO A 78 -32.45 1.69 0.93
N MET A 79 -31.26 2.22 0.61
CA MET A 79 -30.24 2.54 1.59
C MET A 79 -29.67 3.92 1.28
N THR A 80 -29.60 4.78 2.30
CA THR A 80 -28.86 6.05 2.25
C THR A 80 -27.38 5.78 2.58
N MET A 81 -26.51 6.75 2.34
CA MET A 81 -25.10 6.63 2.75
C MET A 81 -25.00 6.51 4.28
N GLN A 82 -25.85 7.17 5.03
CA GLN A 82 -25.90 7.02 6.49
C GLN A 82 -26.26 5.58 6.91
N ASP A 83 -27.20 4.95 6.21
CA ASP A 83 -27.56 3.55 6.46
C ASP A 83 -26.38 2.61 6.20
N TRP A 84 -25.64 2.84 5.14
CA TRP A 84 -24.44 2.05 4.81
C TRP A 84 -23.37 2.21 5.91
N GLU A 85 -23.13 3.41 6.38
CA GLU A 85 -22.18 3.67 7.48
C GLU A 85 -22.58 2.92 8.75
N THR A 86 -23.84 3.04 9.14
CA THR A 86 -24.39 2.37 10.32
C THR A 86 -24.24 0.86 10.22
N ARG A 87 -24.54 0.28 9.07
CA ARG A 87 -24.42 -1.17 8.86
C ARG A 87 -22.96 -1.63 8.80
N LEU A 88 -22.07 -0.83 8.22
CA LEU A 88 -20.64 -1.12 8.23
C LEU A 88 -20.11 -1.19 9.67
N ASN A 89 -20.48 -0.24 10.51
CA ASN A 89 -20.09 -0.21 11.92
C ASN A 89 -20.60 -1.43 12.68
N LYS A 90 -21.86 -1.80 12.48
CA LYS A 90 -22.45 -3.02 13.07
C LYS A 90 -21.72 -4.28 12.59
N PHE A 91 -21.37 -4.34 11.31
CA PHE A 91 -20.62 -5.45 10.74
C PHE A 91 -19.24 -5.60 11.38
N ILE A 92 -18.51 -4.49 11.51
CA ILE A 92 -17.19 -4.46 12.15
C ILE A 92 -17.28 -4.92 13.61
N GLU A 93 -18.25 -4.42 14.37
CA GLU A 93 -18.49 -4.82 15.75
C GLU A 93 -18.83 -6.32 15.86
N ALA A 94 -19.61 -6.85 14.93
CA ALA A 94 -19.96 -8.27 14.89
C ALA A 94 -18.74 -9.17 14.66
N THR A 95 -17.64 -8.64 14.15
CA THR A 95 -16.36 -9.35 13.99
C THR A 95 -15.44 -9.19 15.20
N ASP A 96 -15.93 -8.63 16.30
CA ASP A 96 -15.18 -8.33 17.52
C ASP A 96 -14.02 -7.35 17.29
N ARG A 97 -14.19 -6.42 16.34
CA ARG A 97 -13.23 -5.36 16.05
C ARG A 97 -13.77 -4.01 16.48
N GLU A 98 -12.85 -3.09 16.73
CA GLU A 98 -13.19 -1.72 17.11
C GLU A 98 -13.52 -0.88 15.89
N ILE A 99 -14.47 0.06 16.07
CA ILE A 99 -14.79 1.07 15.07
C ILE A 99 -14.07 2.37 15.39
N LEU A 100 -13.75 3.15 14.36
CA LEU A 100 -13.19 4.48 14.52
C LEU A 100 -14.25 5.44 15.09
N GLN A 101 -13.92 6.11 16.19
CA GLN A 101 -14.84 7.03 16.88
C GLN A 101 -14.72 8.48 16.38
N ASP A 102 -13.61 8.82 15.73
CA ASP A 102 -13.32 10.17 15.24
C ASP A 102 -12.59 10.14 13.90
N ALA A 103 -12.18 11.30 13.40
CA ALA A 103 -11.49 11.42 12.12
C ALA A 103 -10.00 11.00 12.17
N GLY A 104 -9.50 10.56 13.33
CA GLY A 104 -8.09 10.27 13.54
C GLY A 104 -7.25 11.53 13.77
N ARG A 105 -5.94 11.33 13.95
CA ARG A 105 -5.00 12.41 14.30
C ARG A 105 -4.32 13.06 13.11
N VAL A 106 -4.37 12.40 11.95
CA VAL A 106 -3.66 12.83 10.74
C VAL A 106 -4.65 12.95 9.60
N THR A 107 -4.62 14.06 8.88
CA THR A 107 -5.43 14.24 7.68
C THR A 107 -4.80 13.51 6.48
N ALA A 108 -5.62 13.19 5.48
CA ALA A 108 -5.14 12.60 4.22
C ALA A 108 -4.12 13.51 3.52
N GLU A 109 -4.30 14.82 3.60
CA GLU A 109 -3.40 15.81 2.98
C GLU A 109 -2.03 15.81 3.65
N ILE A 110 -1.98 15.76 4.98
CA ILE A 110 -0.72 15.67 5.74
C ILE A 110 0.00 14.37 5.43
N ALA A 111 -0.72 13.26 5.38
CA ALA A 111 -0.16 11.95 5.06
C ALA A 111 0.44 11.93 3.66
N LYS A 112 -0.28 12.46 2.67
CA LYS A 112 0.19 12.56 1.29
C LYS A 112 1.45 13.40 1.19
N ALA A 113 1.47 14.58 1.83
CA ALA A 113 2.64 15.47 1.84
C ALA A 113 3.86 14.79 2.47
N HIS A 114 3.68 14.08 3.58
CA HIS A 114 4.75 13.32 4.23
C HIS A 114 5.29 12.22 3.31
N ALA A 115 4.41 11.42 2.73
CA ALA A 115 4.79 10.32 1.83
C ALA A 115 5.54 10.83 0.60
N GLU A 116 5.07 11.90 -0.01
CA GLU A 116 5.72 12.50 -1.18
C GLU A 116 7.08 13.09 -0.82
N SER A 117 7.22 13.72 0.36
CA SER A 117 8.50 14.21 0.86
C SER A 117 9.50 13.07 1.07
N GLU A 118 9.07 11.97 1.67
CA GLU A 118 9.90 10.78 1.85
C GLU A 118 10.26 10.13 0.50
N PHE A 119 9.33 10.15 -0.45
CA PHE A 119 9.59 9.64 -1.81
C PHE A 119 10.66 10.45 -2.53
N GLU A 120 10.67 11.77 -2.42
CA GLU A 120 11.70 12.61 -3.06
C GLU A 120 13.10 12.26 -2.54
N LYS A 121 13.23 11.93 -1.27
CA LYS A 121 14.48 11.44 -0.68
C LYS A 121 14.81 10.02 -1.13
N TYR A 122 13.83 9.14 -1.14
CA TYR A 122 14.00 7.74 -1.53
C TYR A 122 14.27 7.58 -3.02
N ARG A 123 13.71 8.44 -3.86
CA ARG A 123 13.92 8.41 -5.32
C ARG A 123 15.39 8.42 -5.68
N ILE A 124 16.19 9.23 -5.01
CA ILE A 124 17.65 9.31 -5.24
C ILE A 124 18.30 7.96 -4.90
N ILE A 125 17.93 7.37 -3.78
CA ILE A 125 18.44 6.05 -3.34
C ILE A 125 18.03 4.98 -4.36
N GLN A 126 16.77 4.98 -4.76
CA GLN A 126 16.21 4.02 -5.71
C GLN A 126 16.90 4.09 -7.06
N ASP A 127 17.12 5.30 -7.59
CA ASP A 127 17.77 5.51 -8.87
C ASP A 127 19.21 4.97 -8.84
N ARG A 128 19.92 5.16 -7.73
CA ARG A 128 21.26 4.58 -7.55
C ARG A 128 21.26 3.07 -7.55
N LEU A 129 20.29 2.44 -6.87
CA LEU A 129 20.15 0.99 -6.82
C LEU A 129 19.88 0.41 -8.20
N PHE A 130 18.97 1.01 -8.96
CA PHE A 130 18.62 0.57 -10.31
C PHE A 130 19.76 0.80 -11.30
N GLU A 131 20.47 1.91 -11.20
CA GLU A 131 21.66 2.21 -11.98
C GLU A 131 22.75 1.16 -11.73
N SER A 132 22.99 0.80 -10.47
CA SER A 132 23.94 -0.24 -10.08
C SER A 132 23.58 -1.60 -10.68
N ASP A 133 22.30 -1.97 -10.71
CA ASP A 133 21.84 -3.23 -11.31
C ASP A 133 22.01 -3.20 -12.84
N PHE A 134 21.71 -2.08 -13.47
CA PHE A 134 21.92 -1.90 -14.90
C PHE A 134 23.42 -1.97 -15.26
N ASP A 135 24.27 -1.34 -14.47
CA ASP A 135 25.73 -1.39 -14.67
C ASP A 135 26.26 -2.81 -14.54
N ARG A 136 25.76 -3.59 -13.59
CA ARG A 136 26.10 -5.01 -13.45
C ARG A 136 25.72 -5.80 -14.69
N LEU A 137 24.52 -5.55 -15.22
CA LEU A 137 24.05 -6.21 -16.45
C LEU A 137 24.96 -5.88 -17.64
N LEU A 138 25.34 -4.62 -17.81
CA LEU A 138 26.27 -4.18 -18.86
C LEU A 138 27.61 -4.90 -18.72
N LYS A 139 28.16 -4.99 -17.53
CA LYS A 139 29.43 -5.69 -17.25
C LYS A 139 29.36 -7.18 -17.62
N GLN A 140 28.22 -7.83 -17.31
CA GLN A 140 27.99 -9.22 -17.68
C GLN A 140 27.93 -9.42 -19.19
N LEU A 141 27.27 -8.50 -19.89
CA LEU A 141 27.20 -8.53 -21.37
C LEU A 141 28.57 -8.29 -22.01
N ASP A 142 29.33 -7.32 -21.50
CA ASP A 142 30.67 -7.03 -21.99
C ASP A 142 31.63 -8.21 -21.78
N HIS A 143 31.52 -8.87 -20.61
CA HIS A 143 32.30 -10.09 -20.31
C HIS A 143 31.96 -11.22 -21.29
N LYS A 144 30.67 -11.45 -21.57
CA LYS A 144 30.22 -12.42 -22.56
C LYS A 144 30.79 -12.13 -23.97
N ASN A 145 30.71 -10.87 -24.39
CA ASN A 145 31.23 -10.45 -25.70
C ASN A 145 32.74 -10.62 -25.79
N SER A 146 33.43 -10.33 -24.68
CA SER A 146 34.89 -10.53 -24.59
C SER A 146 35.28 -12.01 -24.73
N LEU A 147 34.52 -12.90 -24.09
CA LEU A 147 34.76 -14.36 -24.20
C LEU A 147 34.51 -14.86 -25.62
N ILE A 148 33.45 -14.39 -26.27
CA ILE A 148 33.12 -14.78 -27.67
C ILE A 148 34.20 -14.30 -28.65
N ASN A 149 34.72 -13.09 -28.46
CA ASN A 149 35.74 -12.49 -29.31
C ASN A 149 37.17 -13.03 -29.04
N GLY A 150 37.39 -13.63 -27.85
CA GLY A 150 38.67 -14.20 -27.45
C GLY A 150 38.94 -15.61 -28.01
N GLU A 151 37.94 -16.25 -28.58
CA GLU A 151 38.06 -17.59 -29.21
C GLU A 151 38.46 -17.52 -30.70
N LYS A 152 38.76 -16.34 -31.19
CA LYS A 152 39.31 -16.13 -32.52
C LYS A 152 40.81 -15.95 -32.43
#